data_04fa2f926068bd310e69317a22e0e8d5
#
_entry.id   04fa2f926068bd310e69317a22e0e8d5
#
_cell.length_a   1.000
_cell.length_b   1.000
_cell.length_c   1.000
_cell.angle_alpha   90.00
_cell.angle_beta   90.00
_cell.angle_gamma   90.00
#
_symmetry.space_group_name_H-M   'P 1'
#
loop_
_entity.id
_entity.type
_entity.pdbx_description
1 polymer ?
#
loop_
_entity_poly.entity_id
_entity_poly.type
_entity_poly.pdbx_seq_one_letter_code
_entity_poly.pdbx_strand_id
1 'polypeptide(L)'
;KYLRNIGTLIQETRQARGMTQAELAAALGTSQSAINRIEKGGQNISLEMIARIGEVLSSEIVRINKAGKTNFVINGGGSLHGEIEVKTSKNAAVALLCASLLNKGKTTLRRVARIEEVNRIIEVLESIGVRCRWLEHNDLEITPPRTLHLDEMDIAAAKRTRSIIMFLGPLLHQYESFQIPFAGGCNLGTRTVGPHMAGLAPFGLTVEATTDYYQATANPHMVEHAIVLTERGDTVTENVIMAAALHPGVVTIRNASPNYMVQDLCFFLQKLGVQINGIGTTTLTIHGVSEINQTVEYCPSEDPIEAMSFIAAGVVTDSAITIRRAPIEFLELELAVLRGMGLQYELSSEYPARNGQTRLVDISLHKSTLTAPQDKLHSMPFPGINMDNLPFLGLIATVATGRTLVHDWSYDNRAIYFTDLTRLGAQVEMVDPHRVYISGPTRWKPADVVAPPALRPSVVVMLAMLAAPGRSILRDVYNINRGYEDFANRLNTLGADIETTWEY
;
A
#
# COMPACT_ATOMS: atom_id res chain seq x y z
N LYS A 1 -18.95 -17.56 8.36
CA LYS A 1 -17.77 -18.45 8.46
C LYS A 1 -16.98 -18.17 9.74
N TYR A 2 -16.52 -16.93 10.00
CA TYR A 2 -15.71 -16.59 11.17
C TYR A 2 -16.40 -16.83 12.51
N LEU A 3 -17.67 -16.46 12.67
CA LEU A 3 -18.43 -16.71 13.90
C LEU A 3 -18.57 -18.20 14.19
N ARG A 4 -18.70 -19.05 13.18
CA ARG A 4 -18.71 -20.51 13.36
C ARG A 4 -17.37 -21.04 13.87
N ASN A 5 -16.25 -20.56 13.31
CA ASN A 5 -14.93 -20.98 13.73
C ASN A 5 -14.65 -20.60 15.19
N ILE A 6 -14.99 -19.37 15.59
CA ILE A 6 -14.86 -18.92 16.98
C ILE A 6 -15.79 -19.74 17.89
N GLY A 7 -17.02 -19.98 17.47
CA GLY A 7 -17.96 -20.81 18.22
C GLY A 7 -17.46 -22.23 18.44
N THR A 8 -16.92 -22.86 17.39
CA THR A 8 -16.33 -24.21 17.48
C THR A 8 -15.13 -24.22 18.44
N LEU A 9 -14.24 -23.22 18.36
CA LEU A 9 -13.09 -23.11 19.26
C LEU A 9 -13.52 -22.98 20.72
N ILE A 10 -14.54 -22.17 21.02
CA ILE A 10 -15.11 -22.02 22.34
C ILE A 10 -15.66 -23.37 22.84
N GLN A 11 -16.39 -24.09 22.00
CA GLN A 11 -16.96 -25.41 22.35
C GLN A 11 -15.85 -26.41 22.64
N GLU A 12 -14.85 -26.53 21.78
CA GLU A 12 -13.73 -27.47 21.98
C GLU A 12 -12.95 -27.15 23.27
N THR A 13 -12.67 -25.87 23.52
CA THR A 13 -11.96 -25.43 24.73
C THR A 13 -12.76 -25.71 25.96
N ARG A 14 -14.08 -25.44 25.97
CA ARG A 14 -14.97 -25.77 27.09
C ARG A 14 -15.00 -27.28 27.37
N GLN A 15 -15.12 -28.08 26.32
CA GLN A 15 -15.13 -29.55 26.45
C GLN A 15 -13.79 -30.08 26.97
N ALA A 16 -12.67 -29.54 26.49
CA ALA A 16 -11.34 -29.89 26.99
C ALA A 16 -11.14 -29.54 28.47
N ARG A 17 -11.90 -28.56 29.01
CA ARG A 17 -11.93 -28.20 30.42
C ARG A 17 -12.98 -29.00 31.22
N GLY A 18 -13.69 -29.93 30.58
CA GLY A 18 -14.73 -30.75 31.24
C GLY A 18 -15.98 -29.97 31.66
N MET A 19 -16.16 -28.74 31.16
CA MET A 19 -17.31 -27.89 31.53
C MET A 19 -18.52 -28.18 30.63
N THR A 20 -19.70 -28.13 31.22
CA THR A 20 -20.98 -28.12 30.48
C THR A 20 -21.33 -26.72 30.02
N GLN A 21 -22.23 -26.59 29.02
CA GLN A 21 -22.75 -25.30 28.61
C GLN A 21 -23.43 -24.52 29.73
N ALA A 22 -24.09 -25.24 30.62
CA ALA A 22 -24.77 -24.63 31.77
C ALA A 22 -23.77 -24.04 32.78
N GLU A 23 -22.68 -24.73 33.08
CA GLU A 23 -21.61 -24.24 33.95
C GLU A 23 -20.90 -23.04 33.38
N LEU A 24 -20.58 -23.05 32.08
CA LEU A 24 -20.00 -21.89 31.40
C LEU A 24 -20.97 -20.69 31.41
N ALA A 25 -22.25 -20.95 31.18
CA ALA A 25 -23.29 -19.92 31.24
C ALA A 25 -23.42 -19.30 32.64
N ALA A 26 -23.41 -20.13 33.68
CA ALA A 26 -23.45 -19.66 35.07
C ALA A 26 -22.23 -18.80 35.41
N ALA A 27 -21.01 -19.22 35.01
CA ALA A 27 -19.77 -18.48 35.23
C ALA A 27 -19.74 -17.13 34.55
N LEU A 28 -20.41 -17.01 33.37
CA LEU A 28 -20.49 -15.79 32.59
C LEU A 28 -21.70 -14.90 32.92
N GLY A 29 -22.61 -15.38 33.82
CA GLY A 29 -23.85 -14.66 34.13
C GLY A 29 -24.82 -14.57 32.94
N THR A 30 -24.88 -15.62 32.11
CA THR A 30 -25.74 -15.70 30.92
C THR A 30 -26.55 -16.99 30.89
N SER A 31 -27.36 -17.23 29.86
CA SER A 31 -28.14 -18.44 29.69
C SER A 31 -27.43 -19.53 28.90
N GLN A 32 -27.73 -20.80 29.19
CA GLN A 32 -27.22 -21.93 28.41
C GLN A 32 -27.57 -21.82 26.93
N SER A 33 -28.78 -21.30 26.63
CA SER A 33 -29.21 -21.09 25.23
C SER A 33 -28.36 -20.04 24.52
N ALA A 34 -27.83 -19.02 25.22
CA ALA A 34 -26.92 -18.05 24.66
C ALA A 34 -25.57 -18.71 24.34
N ILE A 35 -25.02 -19.53 25.24
CA ILE A 35 -23.78 -20.28 24.98
C ILE A 35 -23.95 -21.21 23.77
N ASN A 36 -25.06 -21.95 23.71
CA ASN A 36 -25.32 -22.81 22.54
C ASN A 36 -25.37 -22.03 21.20
N ARG A 37 -25.96 -20.84 21.19
CA ARG A 37 -25.97 -19.98 19.97
C ARG A 37 -24.58 -19.48 19.63
N ILE A 38 -23.79 -19.10 20.62
CA ILE A 38 -22.40 -18.68 20.46
C ILE A 38 -21.59 -19.82 19.83
N GLU A 39 -21.63 -21.03 20.42
CA GLU A 39 -20.89 -22.20 19.95
C GLU A 39 -21.30 -22.62 18.52
N LYS A 40 -22.55 -22.41 18.14
CA LYS A 40 -23.04 -22.67 16.78
C LYS A 40 -22.76 -21.53 15.78
N GLY A 41 -22.15 -20.42 16.25
CA GLY A 41 -21.88 -19.25 15.43
C GLY A 41 -23.14 -18.50 14.97
N GLY A 42 -24.24 -18.70 15.68
CA GLY A 42 -25.54 -18.08 15.38
C GLY A 42 -25.76 -16.71 16.04
N GLN A 43 -24.78 -16.21 16.78
CA GLN A 43 -24.85 -14.93 17.48
C GLN A 43 -23.54 -14.15 17.32
N ASN A 44 -23.68 -12.84 17.14
CA ASN A 44 -22.51 -11.95 17.16
C ASN A 44 -22.00 -11.82 18.60
N ILE A 45 -20.69 -11.94 18.79
CA ILE A 45 -20.06 -11.95 20.11
C ILE A 45 -19.23 -10.67 20.23
N SER A 46 -19.43 -9.90 21.32
CA SER A 46 -18.56 -8.76 21.59
C SER A 46 -17.16 -9.22 22.02
N LEU A 47 -16.15 -8.39 21.79
CA LEU A 47 -14.77 -8.64 22.23
C LEU A 47 -14.71 -8.81 23.75
N GLU A 48 -15.51 -8.05 24.50
CA GLU A 48 -15.63 -8.17 25.94
C GLU A 48 -16.13 -9.57 26.37
N MET A 49 -17.15 -10.09 25.69
CA MET A 49 -17.66 -11.44 25.96
C MET A 49 -16.62 -12.51 25.61
N ILE A 50 -15.86 -12.35 24.53
CA ILE A 50 -14.75 -13.26 24.18
C ILE A 50 -13.67 -13.25 25.27
N ALA A 51 -13.28 -12.07 25.76
CA ALA A 51 -12.31 -11.94 26.83
C ALA A 51 -12.79 -12.66 28.14
N ARG A 52 -14.03 -12.43 28.54
CA ARG A 52 -14.63 -13.09 29.70
C ARG A 52 -14.72 -14.60 29.54
N ILE A 53 -15.07 -15.11 28.38
CA ILE A 53 -15.05 -16.55 28.07
C ILE A 53 -13.62 -17.10 28.21
N GLY A 54 -12.64 -16.38 27.70
CA GLY A 54 -11.22 -16.72 27.80
C GLY A 54 -10.75 -16.81 29.26
N GLU A 55 -11.13 -15.86 30.09
CA GLU A 55 -10.83 -15.87 31.54
C GLU A 55 -11.45 -17.09 32.24
N VAL A 56 -12.73 -17.35 32.02
CA VAL A 56 -13.44 -18.49 32.63
C VAL A 56 -12.84 -19.82 32.20
N LEU A 57 -12.47 -19.94 30.92
CA LEU A 57 -11.88 -21.17 30.40
C LEU A 57 -10.36 -21.24 30.64
N SER A 58 -9.76 -20.25 31.29
CA SER A 58 -8.31 -20.12 31.47
C SER A 58 -7.54 -20.39 30.15
N SER A 59 -8.06 -19.87 29.05
CA SER A 59 -7.53 -20.06 27.69
C SER A 59 -7.73 -18.82 26.88
N GLU A 60 -6.71 -18.41 26.14
CA GLU A 60 -6.85 -17.32 25.18
C GLU A 60 -7.62 -17.80 23.93
N ILE A 61 -8.90 -17.46 23.85
CA ILE A 61 -9.79 -17.86 22.75
C ILE A 61 -9.53 -17.06 21.49
N VAL A 62 -9.12 -15.80 21.63
CA VAL A 62 -8.70 -14.94 20.53
C VAL A 62 -7.52 -14.08 20.98
N ARG A 63 -6.36 -14.33 20.43
CA ARG A 63 -5.23 -13.42 20.52
C ARG A 63 -5.33 -12.39 19.40
N ILE A 64 -5.76 -11.18 19.73
CA ILE A 64 -5.75 -10.07 18.76
C ILE A 64 -4.32 -9.54 18.54
N ASN A 65 -3.33 -9.97 19.32
CA ASN A 65 -1.98 -9.41 19.24
C ASN A 65 -0.86 -10.40 19.56
N LYS A 66 -0.75 -11.38 18.75
CA LYS A 66 0.40 -12.18 18.31
C LYS A 66 -0.17 -13.26 17.41
N ALA A 67 -0.64 -12.84 16.24
CA ALA A 67 -0.85 -13.79 15.16
C ALA A 67 0.46 -14.57 15.00
N GLY A 68 0.37 -15.87 15.02
CA GLY A 68 1.51 -16.70 14.64
C GLY A 68 2.03 -16.23 13.30
N LYS A 69 3.31 -16.39 13.05
CA LYS A 69 3.91 -15.95 11.80
C LYS A 69 3.19 -16.64 10.64
N THR A 70 2.69 -15.84 9.73
CA THR A 70 2.08 -16.35 8.48
C THR A 70 3.18 -16.64 7.49
N ASN A 71 3.15 -17.81 6.88
CA ASN A 71 4.14 -18.24 5.90
C ASN A 71 3.44 -18.63 4.59
N PHE A 72 4.14 -18.51 3.48
CA PHE A 72 3.74 -19.08 2.21
C PHE A 72 4.56 -20.33 1.90
N VAL A 73 3.88 -21.41 1.59
CA VAL A 73 4.48 -22.61 0.97
C VAL A 73 4.21 -22.54 -0.52
N ILE A 74 5.27 -22.48 -1.32
CA ILE A 74 5.19 -22.24 -2.76
C ILE A 74 5.78 -23.43 -3.49
N ASN A 75 4.95 -24.14 -4.28
CA ASN A 75 5.37 -25.17 -5.19
C ASN A 75 5.62 -24.52 -6.57
N GLY A 76 6.87 -24.16 -6.83
CA GLY A 76 7.25 -23.41 -8.02
C GLY A 76 7.67 -24.29 -9.20
N GLY A 77 8.06 -23.64 -10.29
CA GLY A 77 8.53 -24.26 -11.53
C GLY A 77 7.42 -24.48 -12.57
N GLY A 78 6.17 -24.19 -12.23
CA GLY A 78 5.05 -24.22 -13.18
C GLY A 78 4.89 -22.91 -13.95
N SER A 79 4.21 -22.97 -15.10
CA SER A 79 3.80 -21.80 -15.86
C SER A 79 2.49 -21.23 -15.35
N LEU A 80 2.36 -19.92 -15.39
CA LEU A 80 1.10 -19.21 -15.16
C LEU A 80 0.30 -19.12 -16.45
N HIS A 81 -1.03 -18.95 -16.34
CA HIS A 81 -1.94 -18.83 -17.49
C HIS A 81 -3.17 -18.00 -17.11
N GLY A 82 -3.87 -17.55 -18.14
CA GLY A 82 -5.10 -16.77 -17.96
C GLY A 82 -4.87 -15.27 -17.87
N GLU A 83 -5.78 -14.60 -17.21
CA GLU A 83 -5.77 -13.13 -17.07
C GLU A 83 -5.96 -12.69 -15.63
N ILE A 84 -5.43 -11.52 -15.30
CA ILE A 84 -5.56 -10.90 -14.00
C ILE A 84 -5.89 -9.42 -14.15
N GLU A 85 -6.84 -8.94 -13.37
CA GLU A 85 -7.21 -7.52 -13.34
C GLU A 85 -6.40 -6.78 -12.28
N VAL A 86 -5.78 -5.66 -12.67
CA VAL A 86 -5.06 -4.78 -11.76
C VAL A 86 -6.06 -4.06 -10.84
N LYS A 87 -5.80 -4.07 -9.56
CA LYS A 87 -6.59 -3.35 -8.56
C LYS A 87 -6.17 -1.88 -8.43
N THR A 88 -7.01 -1.10 -7.76
CA THR A 88 -6.74 0.33 -7.52
C THR A 88 -5.52 0.55 -6.64
N SER A 89 -4.88 1.70 -6.83
CA SER A 89 -3.66 2.08 -6.14
C SER A 89 -3.87 2.30 -4.63
N LYS A 90 -3.09 1.61 -3.82
CA LYS A 90 -3.03 1.84 -2.37
C LYS A 90 -2.46 3.21 -2.02
N ASN A 91 -1.42 3.64 -2.72
CA ASN A 91 -0.76 4.92 -2.45
C ASN A 91 -1.70 6.08 -2.76
N ALA A 92 -2.48 5.98 -3.84
CA ALA A 92 -3.54 6.95 -4.13
C ALA A 92 -4.63 6.93 -3.04
N ALA A 93 -5.06 5.75 -2.60
CA ALA A 93 -6.07 5.63 -1.54
C ALA A 93 -5.65 6.34 -0.25
N VAL A 94 -4.41 6.19 0.17
CA VAL A 94 -3.87 6.86 1.36
C VAL A 94 -3.94 8.38 1.23
N ALA A 95 -3.49 8.95 0.11
CA ALA A 95 -3.57 10.39 -0.15
C ALA A 95 -5.02 10.89 -0.18
N LEU A 96 -5.92 10.14 -0.82
CA LEU A 96 -7.34 10.51 -0.92
C LEU A 96 -8.05 10.43 0.45
N LEU A 97 -7.69 9.50 1.31
CA LEU A 97 -8.18 9.43 2.69
C LEU A 97 -7.77 10.69 3.48
N CYS A 98 -6.52 11.12 3.34
CA CYS A 98 -6.07 12.38 3.96
C CYS A 98 -6.81 13.58 3.36
N ALA A 99 -6.98 13.61 2.04
CA ALA A 99 -7.66 14.69 1.32
C ALA A 99 -9.16 14.78 1.65
N SER A 100 -9.78 13.66 2.11
CA SER A 100 -11.18 13.69 2.55
C SER A 100 -11.44 14.68 3.69
N LEU A 101 -10.41 15.02 4.46
CA LEU A 101 -10.48 16.04 5.52
C LEU A 101 -10.66 17.48 4.99
N LEU A 102 -10.43 17.71 3.69
CA LEU A 102 -10.70 18.98 3.04
C LEU A 102 -12.21 19.21 2.77
N ASN A 103 -12.95 18.10 2.63
CA ASN A 103 -14.37 18.14 2.29
C ASN A 103 -15.24 18.00 3.54
N LYS A 104 -16.04 19.02 3.84
CA LYS A 104 -17.02 18.96 4.93
C LYS A 104 -18.22 18.08 4.62
N GLY A 105 -18.48 17.79 3.33
CA GLY A 105 -19.50 16.88 2.88
C GLY A 105 -19.05 15.42 2.87
N LYS A 106 -19.87 14.57 2.32
CA LYS A 106 -19.64 13.14 2.23
C LYS A 106 -18.75 12.79 1.02
N THR A 107 -17.68 12.07 1.27
CA THR A 107 -16.81 11.50 0.24
C THR A 107 -16.99 10.00 0.17
N THR A 108 -17.25 9.45 -1.01
CA THR A 108 -17.25 8.01 -1.27
C THR A 108 -16.07 7.68 -2.17
N LEU A 109 -15.11 6.94 -1.65
CA LEU A 109 -14.00 6.40 -2.42
C LEU A 109 -14.37 4.98 -2.86
N ARG A 110 -14.33 4.74 -4.17
CA ARG A 110 -14.73 3.44 -4.72
C ARG A 110 -13.55 2.50 -4.83
N ARG A 111 -13.79 1.20 -4.60
CA ARG A 111 -12.82 0.11 -4.78
C ARG A 111 -11.50 0.32 -4.04
N VAL A 112 -11.59 0.80 -2.82
CA VAL A 112 -10.41 1.04 -1.97
C VAL A 112 -9.77 -0.30 -1.56
N ALA A 113 -8.47 -0.44 -1.72
CA ALA A 113 -7.75 -1.62 -1.29
C ALA A 113 -7.86 -1.82 0.23
N ARG A 114 -8.30 -3.01 0.65
CA ARG A 114 -8.38 -3.39 2.07
C ARG A 114 -7.03 -3.92 2.56
N ILE A 115 -6.11 -3.01 2.75
CA ILE A 115 -4.77 -3.30 3.25
C ILE A 115 -4.54 -2.62 4.61
N GLU A 116 -3.51 -3.07 5.31
CA GLU A 116 -3.19 -2.60 6.66
C GLU A 116 -2.99 -1.08 6.72
N GLU A 117 -2.30 -0.49 5.77
CA GLU A 117 -2.01 0.95 5.76
C GLU A 117 -3.29 1.78 5.63
N VAL A 118 -4.22 1.37 4.77
CA VAL A 118 -5.54 1.99 4.65
C VAL A 118 -6.33 1.85 5.95
N ASN A 119 -6.32 0.67 6.56
CA ASN A 119 -7.02 0.44 7.83
C ASN A 119 -6.47 1.34 8.95
N ARG A 120 -5.15 1.56 9.01
CA ARG A 120 -4.54 2.46 10.01
C ARG A 120 -4.98 3.91 9.84
N ILE A 121 -5.03 4.40 8.61
CA ILE A 121 -5.55 5.76 8.35
C ILE A 121 -7.03 5.85 8.73
N ILE A 122 -7.84 4.85 8.43
CA ILE A 122 -9.26 4.81 8.82
C ILE A 122 -9.40 4.83 10.35
N GLU A 123 -8.61 4.04 11.09
CA GLU A 123 -8.60 4.06 12.55
C GLU A 123 -8.29 5.46 13.11
N VAL A 124 -7.31 6.15 12.52
CA VAL A 124 -6.99 7.53 12.92
C VAL A 124 -8.14 8.48 12.59
N LEU A 125 -8.72 8.39 11.39
CA LEU A 125 -9.88 9.22 11.00
C LEU A 125 -11.07 9.01 11.94
N GLU A 126 -11.39 7.76 12.27
CA GLU A 126 -12.48 7.42 13.19
C GLU A 126 -12.22 7.95 14.61
N SER A 127 -10.98 7.90 15.08
CA SER A 127 -10.61 8.41 16.41
C SER A 127 -10.82 9.93 16.55
N ILE A 128 -10.70 10.68 15.47
CA ILE A 128 -10.95 12.14 15.46
C ILE A 128 -12.39 12.50 15.07
N GLY A 129 -13.29 11.53 15.06
CA GLY A 129 -14.72 11.73 14.88
C GLY A 129 -15.22 11.55 13.43
N VAL A 130 -14.38 11.24 12.48
CA VAL A 130 -14.80 10.94 11.10
C VAL A 130 -15.51 9.59 11.07
N ARG A 131 -16.68 9.53 10.46
CA ARG A 131 -17.39 8.27 10.29
C ARG A 131 -16.98 7.63 8.97
N CYS A 132 -16.36 6.46 9.04
CA CYS A 132 -15.98 5.64 7.91
C CYS A 132 -16.86 4.38 7.86
N ARG A 133 -17.48 4.13 6.70
CA ARG A 133 -18.34 2.98 6.51
C ARG A 133 -18.01 2.26 5.22
N TRP A 134 -17.61 1.00 5.35
CA TRP A 134 -17.45 0.13 4.19
C TRP A 134 -18.81 -0.26 3.62
N LEU A 135 -18.92 -0.11 2.31
CA LEU A 135 -20.05 -0.54 1.50
C LEU A 135 -19.66 -1.80 0.70
N GLU A 136 -20.54 -2.23 -0.20
CA GLU A 136 -20.22 -3.31 -1.13
C GLU A 136 -19.07 -2.93 -2.07
N HIS A 137 -18.42 -3.94 -2.65
CA HIS A 137 -17.33 -3.79 -3.63
C HIS A 137 -16.10 -2.99 -3.14
N ASN A 138 -15.85 -2.99 -1.83
CA ASN A 138 -14.78 -2.20 -1.20
C ASN A 138 -14.93 -0.68 -1.40
N ASP A 139 -16.12 -0.19 -1.55
CA ASP A 139 -16.40 1.24 -1.51
C ASP A 139 -16.36 1.73 -0.05
N LEU A 140 -15.81 2.90 0.17
CA LEU A 140 -15.67 3.49 1.50
C LEU A 140 -16.35 4.86 1.53
N GLU A 141 -17.35 4.97 2.38
CA GLU A 141 -18.05 6.23 2.65
C GLU A 141 -17.42 6.94 3.85
N ILE A 142 -17.05 8.20 3.68
CA ILE A 142 -16.34 9.02 4.66
C ILE A 142 -17.18 10.27 4.93
N THR A 143 -17.58 10.45 6.18
CA THR A 143 -18.38 11.60 6.59
C THR A 143 -17.70 12.25 7.80
N PRO A 144 -17.08 13.45 7.64
CA PRO A 144 -16.46 14.13 8.77
C PRO A 144 -17.52 14.73 9.71
N PRO A 145 -17.20 14.91 10.99
CA PRO A 145 -18.05 15.62 11.92
C PRO A 145 -17.99 17.14 11.61
N ARG A 146 -18.83 17.92 12.25
CA ARG A 146 -18.79 19.38 12.14
C ARG A 146 -17.45 19.97 12.61
N THR A 147 -16.86 19.39 13.64
CA THR A 147 -15.55 19.73 14.19
C THR A 147 -14.81 18.44 14.51
N LEU A 148 -13.55 18.34 14.09
CA LEU A 148 -12.70 17.19 14.37
C LEU A 148 -12.23 17.20 15.82
N HIS A 149 -12.16 16.01 16.44
CA HIS A 149 -11.68 15.81 17.80
C HIS A 149 -10.18 15.47 17.77
N LEU A 150 -9.34 16.44 17.41
CA LEU A 150 -7.91 16.19 17.17
C LEU A 150 -7.13 15.78 18.44
N ASP A 151 -7.62 16.13 19.62
CA ASP A 151 -7.11 15.72 20.93
C ASP A 151 -7.39 14.25 21.27
N GLU A 152 -8.35 13.61 20.58
CA GLU A 152 -8.70 12.20 20.73
C GLU A 152 -7.99 11.29 19.74
N MET A 153 -7.04 11.81 18.95
CA MET A 153 -6.34 11.05 17.93
C MET A 153 -5.69 9.79 18.49
N ASP A 154 -5.96 8.62 17.86
CA ASP A 154 -5.34 7.35 18.22
C ASP A 154 -3.84 7.37 17.93
N ILE A 155 -3.05 7.56 18.99
CA ILE A 155 -1.59 7.63 18.92
C ILE A 155 -1.00 6.31 18.44
N ALA A 156 -1.56 5.17 18.85
CA ALA A 156 -1.04 3.87 18.47
C ALA A 156 -1.23 3.59 16.97
N ALA A 157 -2.39 3.93 16.41
CA ALA A 157 -2.65 3.83 14.98
C ALA A 157 -1.80 4.84 14.20
N ALA A 158 -1.73 6.09 14.65
CA ALA A 158 -0.95 7.15 14.02
C ALA A 158 0.56 6.82 13.95
N LYS A 159 1.13 6.26 15.02
CA LYS A 159 2.55 5.83 15.04
C LYS A 159 2.87 4.71 14.07
N ARG A 160 1.88 3.96 13.61
CA ARG A 160 2.07 2.83 12.67
C ARG A 160 2.02 3.24 11.20
N THR A 161 1.63 4.48 10.90
CA THR A 161 1.57 4.98 9.53
C THR A 161 2.33 6.29 9.40
N ARG A 162 3.27 6.33 8.44
CA ARG A 162 3.99 7.57 8.13
C ARG A 162 3.10 8.61 7.46
N SER A 163 2.03 8.18 6.85
CA SER A 163 1.13 9.02 6.08
C SER A 163 0.37 10.04 6.92
N ILE A 164 0.39 9.89 8.24
CA ILE A 164 -0.22 10.86 9.16
C ILE A 164 0.34 12.28 9.00
N ILE A 165 1.57 12.44 8.55
CA ILE A 165 2.17 13.75 8.26
C ILE A 165 1.37 14.50 7.18
N MET A 166 0.66 13.79 6.31
CA MET A 166 -0.21 14.39 5.29
C MET A 166 -1.51 14.97 5.83
N PHE A 167 -1.75 14.90 7.12
CA PHE A 167 -2.85 15.64 7.78
C PHE A 167 -2.53 17.14 7.94
N LEU A 168 -1.25 17.51 7.90
CA LEU A 168 -0.84 18.91 8.05
C LEU A 168 -1.45 19.80 6.97
N GLY A 169 -1.37 19.41 5.70
CA GLY A 169 -1.92 20.19 4.58
C GLY A 169 -3.42 20.46 4.71
N PRO A 170 -4.25 19.42 4.87
CA PRO A 170 -5.70 19.59 5.04
C PRO A 170 -6.11 20.41 6.26
N LEU A 171 -5.37 20.32 7.36
CA LEU A 171 -5.79 20.89 8.65
C LEU A 171 -5.33 22.33 8.86
N LEU A 172 -4.25 22.78 8.21
CA LEU A 172 -3.62 24.08 8.52
C LEU A 172 -4.53 25.30 8.27
N HIS A 173 -5.52 25.22 7.39
CA HIS A 173 -6.49 26.29 7.15
C HIS A 173 -7.74 26.17 8.03
N GLN A 174 -7.89 25.07 8.75
CA GLN A 174 -9.09 24.76 9.53
C GLN A 174 -8.87 24.86 11.04
N TYR A 175 -7.63 24.70 11.51
CA TYR A 175 -7.26 24.64 12.93
C TYR A 175 -5.99 25.47 13.19
N GLU A 176 -6.02 26.31 14.22
CA GLU A 176 -4.89 27.20 14.58
C GLU A 176 -3.75 26.42 15.27
N SER A 177 -4.08 25.35 16.00
CA SER A 177 -3.10 24.56 16.74
C SER A 177 -3.58 23.11 16.87
N PHE A 178 -2.68 22.18 16.60
CA PHE A 178 -2.95 20.74 16.74
C PHE A 178 -1.66 19.95 16.85
N GLN A 179 -1.79 18.70 17.31
CA GLN A 179 -0.68 17.79 17.49
C GLN A 179 -0.80 16.62 16.53
N ILE A 180 0.34 16.21 15.98
CA ILE A 180 0.45 14.97 15.17
C ILE A 180 1.51 14.08 15.82
N PRO A 181 1.17 12.82 16.21
CA PRO A 181 2.13 11.89 16.77
C PRO A 181 3.28 11.61 15.80
N PHE A 182 4.48 11.35 16.33
CA PHE A 182 5.58 10.87 15.50
C PHE A 182 5.19 9.56 14.82
N ALA A 183 5.34 9.53 13.50
CA ALA A 183 5.12 8.33 12.72
C ALA A 183 6.29 7.38 12.85
N GLY A 184 6.05 6.16 13.31
CA GLY A 184 6.95 5.04 13.10
C GLY A 184 6.96 4.69 11.61
N GLY A 185 8.07 4.25 11.07
CA GLY A 185 8.17 3.99 9.64
C GLY A 185 8.89 2.70 9.27
N CYS A 186 8.79 2.33 8.01
CA CYS A 186 9.54 1.25 7.40
C CYS A 186 11.05 1.45 7.64
N ASN A 187 11.76 0.40 8.05
CA ASN A 187 13.19 0.41 8.39
C ASN A 187 14.14 0.61 7.17
N LEU A 188 13.62 1.08 6.04
CA LEU A 188 14.39 1.37 4.82
C LEU A 188 14.80 2.85 4.77
N GLY A 189 15.86 3.20 5.52
CA GLY A 189 16.45 4.53 5.52
C GLY A 189 15.72 5.57 6.37
N THR A 190 16.46 6.54 6.87
CA THR A 190 15.91 7.69 7.62
C THR A 190 15.34 8.70 6.65
N ARG A 191 14.02 8.83 6.61
CA ARG A 191 13.33 9.91 5.90
C ARG A 191 13.06 11.05 6.87
N THR A 192 13.52 12.23 6.55
CA THR A 192 13.22 13.43 7.34
C THR A 192 11.86 13.99 6.98
N VAL A 193 11.20 14.68 7.92
CA VAL A 193 9.98 15.45 7.68
C VAL A 193 10.25 16.89 7.23
N GLY A 194 11.52 17.27 7.17
CA GLY A 194 11.98 18.60 6.78
C GLY A 194 11.37 19.12 5.47
N PRO A 195 11.32 18.34 4.38
CA PRO A 195 10.70 18.77 3.13
C PRO A 195 9.22 19.13 3.27
N HIS A 196 8.44 18.41 4.09
CA HIS A 196 7.05 18.75 4.39
C HIS A 196 6.93 20.08 5.10
N MET A 197 7.76 20.32 6.12
CA MET A 197 7.77 21.56 6.88
C MET A 197 8.18 22.74 6.00
N ALA A 198 9.22 22.59 5.17
CA ALA A 198 9.65 23.60 4.23
C ALA A 198 8.57 23.94 3.17
N GLY A 199 7.86 22.93 2.67
CA GLY A 199 6.79 23.11 1.70
C GLY A 199 5.53 23.77 2.27
N LEU A 200 5.24 23.58 3.55
CA LEU A 200 4.06 24.10 4.23
C LEU A 200 4.30 25.46 4.95
N ALA A 201 5.56 25.79 5.26
CA ALA A 201 5.90 27.06 5.90
C ALA A 201 5.38 28.31 5.13
N PRO A 202 5.39 28.36 3.79
CA PRO A 202 4.85 29.50 3.04
C PRO A 202 3.36 29.78 3.28
N PHE A 203 2.59 28.77 3.75
CA PHE A 203 1.19 28.96 4.14
C PHE A 203 0.99 29.49 5.56
N GLY A 204 2.09 29.67 6.31
CA GLY A 204 2.03 30.11 7.70
C GLY A 204 2.00 28.98 8.74
N LEU A 205 2.39 27.76 8.37
CA LEU A 205 2.51 26.65 9.29
C LEU A 205 3.89 26.62 9.93
N THR A 206 3.92 26.56 11.27
CA THR A 206 5.12 26.30 12.07
C THR A 206 4.95 24.96 12.76
N VAL A 207 5.96 24.09 12.66
CA VAL A 207 5.94 22.75 13.28
C VAL A 207 7.16 22.60 14.18
N GLU A 208 6.91 22.34 15.45
CA GLU A 208 7.94 22.09 16.45
C GLU A 208 7.91 20.62 16.88
N ALA A 209 9.07 19.98 16.85
CA ALA A 209 9.21 18.61 17.34
C ALA A 209 9.35 18.59 18.85
N THR A 210 8.50 17.83 19.53
CA THR A 210 8.63 17.50 20.96
C THR A 210 9.20 16.08 21.11
N THR A 211 9.15 15.53 22.32
CA THR A 211 9.62 14.15 22.56
C THR A 211 8.74 13.09 21.87
N ASP A 212 7.43 13.33 21.75
CA ASP A 212 6.47 12.30 21.32
C ASP A 212 5.61 12.69 20.11
N TYR A 213 5.56 13.98 19.78
CA TYR A 213 4.69 14.50 18.72
C TYR A 213 5.26 15.76 18.06
N TYR A 214 4.66 16.13 16.94
CA TYR A 214 4.85 17.42 16.29
C TYR A 214 3.74 18.36 16.74
N GLN A 215 4.11 19.52 17.29
CA GLN A 215 3.18 20.62 17.58
C GLN A 215 3.09 21.51 16.34
N ALA A 216 1.93 21.52 15.71
CA ALA A 216 1.63 22.40 14.58
C ALA A 216 0.91 23.66 15.06
N THR A 217 1.37 24.80 14.57
CA THR A 217 0.73 26.11 14.80
C THR A 217 0.55 26.77 13.44
N ALA A 218 -0.69 27.07 13.09
CA ALA A 218 -1.06 27.66 11.82
C ALA A 218 -1.46 29.13 12.00
N ASN A 219 -0.81 29.99 11.22
CA ASN A 219 -1.20 31.38 11.05
C ASN A 219 -1.30 31.67 9.55
N PRO A 220 -2.40 31.24 8.90
CA PRO A 220 -2.51 31.28 7.46
C PRO A 220 -2.42 32.71 6.91
N HIS A 221 -1.62 32.88 5.86
CA HIS A 221 -1.47 34.14 5.14
C HIS A 221 -1.33 33.86 3.64
N MET A 222 -1.37 34.91 2.83
CA MET A 222 -1.23 34.80 1.39
C MET A 222 0.17 34.30 1.02
N VAL A 223 0.21 33.34 0.10
CA VAL A 223 1.46 32.87 -0.48
C VAL A 223 1.87 33.84 -1.60
N GLU A 224 3.00 34.53 -1.40
CA GLU A 224 3.44 35.60 -2.30
C GLU A 224 4.29 35.09 -3.48
N HIS A 225 4.97 33.98 -3.29
CA HIS A 225 5.92 33.44 -4.27
C HIS A 225 5.65 31.97 -4.57
N ALA A 226 6.17 31.50 -5.69
CA ALA A 226 6.13 30.06 -6.01
C ALA A 226 6.82 29.25 -4.91
N ILE A 227 6.18 28.15 -4.52
CA ILE A 227 6.74 27.18 -3.57
C ILE A 227 7.63 26.22 -4.34
N VAL A 228 8.92 26.25 -4.07
CA VAL A 228 9.89 25.31 -4.68
C VAL A 228 10.14 24.20 -3.68
N LEU A 229 9.73 22.97 -4.03
CA LEU A 229 9.97 21.81 -3.19
C LEU A 229 11.44 21.42 -3.24
N THR A 230 12.06 21.21 -2.07
CA THR A 230 13.46 20.79 -1.96
C THR A 230 13.65 19.31 -2.26
N GLU A 231 12.57 18.56 -2.19
CA GLU A 231 12.49 17.14 -2.55
C GLU A 231 11.31 16.92 -3.50
N ARG A 232 11.55 16.26 -4.63
CA ARG A 232 10.49 15.82 -5.55
C ARG A 232 9.84 14.53 -5.02
N GLY A 233 9.38 14.59 -3.78
CA GLY A 233 8.70 13.47 -3.11
C GLY A 233 7.20 13.47 -3.39
N ASP A 234 6.62 12.27 -3.44
CA ASP A 234 5.18 12.13 -3.67
C ASP A 234 4.37 12.72 -2.53
N THR A 235 4.66 12.30 -1.30
CA THR A 235 3.88 12.71 -0.11
C THR A 235 4.07 14.18 0.23
N VAL A 236 5.26 14.76 0.05
CA VAL A 236 5.46 16.20 0.26
C VAL A 236 4.69 17.02 -0.77
N THR A 237 4.70 16.58 -2.03
CA THR A 237 3.92 17.21 -3.09
C THR A 237 2.42 17.17 -2.78
N GLU A 238 1.91 16.01 -2.39
CA GLU A 238 0.51 15.81 -2.01
C GLU A 238 0.10 16.71 -0.83
N ASN A 239 0.95 16.78 0.18
CA ASN A 239 0.69 17.63 1.37
C ASN A 239 0.57 19.11 0.99
N VAL A 240 1.47 19.60 0.16
CA VAL A 240 1.45 20.99 -0.31
C VAL A 240 0.26 21.27 -1.25
N ILE A 241 -0.10 20.32 -2.11
CA ILE A 241 -1.31 20.40 -2.94
C ILE A 241 -2.57 20.55 -2.06
N MET A 242 -2.68 19.72 -1.02
CA MET A 242 -3.83 19.76 -0.12
C MET A 242 -3.90 21.10 0.67
N ALA A 243 -2.76 21.65 1.06
CA ALA A 243 -2.71 22.98 1.66
C ALA A 243 -3.15 24.08 0.67
N ALA A 244 -2.72 23.97 -0.59
CA ALA A 244 -3.11 24.92 -1.63
C ALA A 244 -4.61 24.85 -1.97
N ALA A 245 -5.26 23.69 -1.79
CA ALA A 245 -6.66 23.48 -2.12
C ALA A 245 -7.62 24.41 -1.33
N LEU A 246 -7.32 24.72 -0.08
CA LEU A 246 -8.10 25.65 0.77
C LEU A 246 -7.44 27.03 0.93
N HIS A 247 -6.37 27.29 0.19
CA HIS A 247 -5.77 28.62 0.15
C HIS A 247 -6.61 29.58 -0.70
N PRO A 248 -6.92 30.79 -0.24
CA PRO A 248 -7.83 31.68 -0.95
C PRO A 248 -7.25 32.34 -2.20
N GLY A 249 -6.01 32.04 -2.56
CA GLY A 249 -5.32 32.59 -3.72
C GLY A 249 -4.82 31.53 -4.68
N VAL A 250 -3.94 31.94 -5.59
CA VAL A 250 -3.28 31.07 -6.54
C VAL A 250 -1.90 30.67 -6.01
N VAL A 251 -1.65 29.36 -5.97
CA VAL A 251 -0.36 28.81 -5.53
C VAL A 251 0.30 28.12 -6.69
N THR A 252 1.55 28.48 -6.99
CA THR A 252 2.41 27.75 -7.94
C THR A 252 3.39 26.88 -7.15
N ILE A 253 3.41 25.60 -7.46
CA ILE A 253 4.33 24.62 -6.86
C ILE A 253 5.32 24.18 -7.95
N ARG A 254 6.61 24.31 -7.68
CA ARG A 254 7.70 23.88 -8.57
C ARG A 254 8.47 22.72 -7.97
N ASN A 255 9.08 21.92 -8.82
CA ASN A 255 9.72 20.67 -8.45
C ASN A 255 8.74 19.69 -7.79
N ALA A 256 7.47 19.75 -8.20
CA ALA A 256 6.42 18.83 -7.75
C ALA A 256 6.64 17.44 -8.36
N SER A 257 6.25 16.40 -7.64
CA SER A 257 6.19 15.05 -8.18
C SER A 257 5.01 14.91 -9.16
N PRO A 258 5.24 14.47 -10.40
CA PRO A 258 4.16 14.21 -11.36
C PRO A 258 3.67 12.75 -11.32
N ASN A 259 3.97 12.00 -10.27
CA ASN A 259 3.71 10.57 -10.18
C ASN A 259 2.20 10.25 -10.17
N TYR A 260 1.84 8.98 -10.38
CA TYR A 260 0.46 8.52 -10.57
C TYR A 260 -0.47 8.88 -9.41
N MET A 261 -0.03 8.70 -8.14
CA MET A 261 -0.86 9.01 -6.97
C MET A 261 -1.08 10.52 -6.79
N VAL A 262 -0.10 11.33 -7.19
CA VAL A 262 -0.23 12.80 -7.15
C VAL A 262 -1.23 13.27 -8.19
N GLN A 263 -1.20 12.70 -9.40
CA GLN A 263 -2.20 12.99 -10.43
C GLN A 263 -3.61 12.61 -9.97
N ASP A 264 -3.75 11.45 -9.34
CA ASP A 264 -5.02 10.96 -8.82
C ASP A 264 -5.60 11.92 -7.75
N LEU A 265 -4.76 12.40 -6.85
CA LEU A 265 -5.15 13.43 -5.89
C LEU A 265 -5.65 14.71 -6.60
N CYS A 266 -4.93 15.16 -7.63
CA CYS A 266 -5.32 16.34 -8.39
C CYS A 266 -6.68 16.14 -9.07
N PHE A 267 -6.94 14.99 -9.66
CA PHE A 267 -8.23 14.68 -10.29
C PHE A 267 -9.38 14.65 -9.27
N PHE A 268 -9.13 14.11 -8.10
CA PHE A 268 -10.09 14.15 -6.99
C PHE A 268 -10.41 15.59 -6.57
N LEU A 269 -9.40 16.42 -6.38
CA LEU A 269 -9.57 17.83 -5.99
C LEU A 269 -10.31 18.63 -7.06
N GLN A 270 -10.08 18.35 -8.35
CA GLN A 270 -10.85 18.95 -9.44
C GLN A 270 -12.36 18.61 -9.32
N LYS A 271 -12.70 17.39 -8.94
CA LYS A 271 -14.08 17.02 -8.65
C LYS A 271 -14.68 17.79 -7.47
N LEU A 272 -13.85 18.24 -6.55
CA LEU A 272 -14.25 19.08 -5.41
C LEU A 272 -14.31 20.57 -5.77
N GLY A 273 -14.03 20.95 -7.00
CA GLY A 273 -14.11 22.34 -7.47
C GLY A 273 -12.80 23.12 -7.41
N VAL A 274 -11.69 22.46 -7.09
CA VAL A 274 -10.36 23.10 -7.10
C VAL A 274 -9.81 23.08 -8.53
N GLN A 275 -9.44 24.23 -9.07
CA GLN A 275 -8.83 24.31 -10.39
C GLN A 275 -7.32 24.05 -10.27
N ILE A 276 -6.83 23.09 -11.03
CA ILE A 276 -5.42 22.69 -11.03
C ILE A 276 -4.94 22.63 -12.47
N ASN A 277 -3.85 23.33 -12.77
CA ASN A 277 -3.16 23.31 -14.06
C ASN A 277 -1.79 22.66 -13.91
N GLY A 278 -1.33 21.96 -14.93
CA GLY A 278 -0.02 21.33 -14.97
C GLY A 278 0.02 19.92 -14.38
N ILE A 279 -1.13 19.26 -14.22
CA ILE A 279 -1.19 17.86 -13.73
C ILE A 279 -0.33 16.97 -14.61
N GLY A 280 0.50 16.14 -13.99
CA GLY A 280 1.45 15.27 -14.70
C GLY A 280 2.77 15.97 -15.06
N THR A 281 2.97 17.21 -14.64
CA THR A 281 4.22 17.95 -14.78
C THR A 281 4.82 18.32 -13.43
N THR A 282 6.02 18.89 -13.46
CA THR A 282 6.73 19.31 -12.22
C THR A 282 6.37 20.73 -11.76
N THR A 283 5.47 21.39 -12.47
CA THR A 283 4.95 22.70 -12.08
C THR A 283 3.44 22.65 -12.06
N LEU A 284 2.87 22.88 -10.88
CA LEU A 284 1.42 22.91 -10.65
C LEU A 284 0.99 24.33 -10.31
N THR A 285 -0.13 24.76 -10.86
CA THR A 285 -0.80 26.02 -10.48
C THR A 285 -2.17 25.67 -9.96
N ILE A 286 -2.41 25.99 -8.68
CA ILE A 286 -3.62 25.61 -7.95
C ILE A 286 -4.38 26.87 -7.56
N HIS A 287 -5.63 26.94 -7.98
CA HIS A 287 -6.58 27.96 -7.57
C HIS A 287 -7.42 27.39 -6.43
N GLY A 288 -7.06 27.73 -5.21
CA GLY A 288 -7.73 27.26 -4.02
C GLY A 288 -9.14 27.84 -3.87
N VAL A 289 -9.91 27.20 -3.02
CA VAL A 289 -11.28 27.61 -2.67
C VAL A 289 -11.35 27.85 -1.17
N SER A 290 -12.30 28.67 -0.72
CA SER A 290 -12.44 29.00 0.70
C SER A 290 -13.03 27.85 1.52
N GLU A 291 -13.84 27.01 0.91
CA GLU A 291 -14.53 25.90 1.55
C GLU A 291 -14.90 24.82 0.52
N ILE A 292 -14.83 23.57 0.95
CA ILE A 292 -15.32 22.42 0.18
C ILE A 292 -16.40 21.74 1.03
N ASN A 293 -17.63 21.67 0.50
CA ASN A 293 -18.75 20.99 1.13
C ASN A 293 -19.61 20.34 0.06
N GLN A 294 -19.20 19.14 -0.38
CA GLN A 294 -19.84 18.44 -1.49
C GLN A 294 -20.05 16.98 -1.14
N THR A 295 -21.09 16.39 -1.73
CA THR A 295 -21.21 14.94 -1.83
C THR A 295 -20.53 14.50 -3.11
N VAL A 296 -19.45 13.74 -2.99
CA VAL A 296 -18.59 13.35 -4.10
C VAL A 296 -18.31 11.86 -4.08
N GLU A 297 -18.21 11.27 -5.25
CA GLU A 297 -17.69 9.92 -5.45
C GLU A 297 -16.43 9.99 -6.32
N TYR A 298 -15.44 9.21 -5.97
CA TYR A 298 -14.21 9.10 -6.75
C TYR A 298 -13.66 7.67 -6.69
N CYS A 299 -13.17 7.18 -7.82
CA CYS A 299 -12.49 5.89 -7.90
C CYS A 299 -11.00 6.14 -8.15
N PRO A 300 -10.10 5.73 -7.25
CA PRO A 300 -8.65 5.78 -7.53
C PRO A 300 -8.32 4.99 -8.80
N SER A 301 -7.27 5.39 -9.49
CA SER A 301 -6.78 4.65 -10.63
C SER A 301 -6.13 3.32 -10.22
N GLU A 302 -5.97 2.46 -11.18
CA GLU A 302 -5.29 1.18 -11.06
C GLU A 302 -3.81 1.39 -10.69
N ASP A 303 -3.25 0.43 -9.95
CA ASP A 303 -1.89 0.49 -9.42
C ASP A 303 -0.85 0.04 -10.46
N PRO A 304 0.02 0.93 -10.95
CA PRO A 304 1.05 0.55 -11.91
C PRO A 304 2.10 -0.40 -11.32
N ILE A 305 2.32 -0.35 -10.01
CA ILE A 305 3.29 -1.22 -9.34
C ILE A 305 2.74 -2.65 -9.24
N GLU A 306 1.44 -2.79 -8.98
CA GLU A 306 0.78 -4.10 -9.03
C GLU A 306 0.81 -4.68 -10.45
N ALA A 307 0.53 -3.86 -11.46
CA ALA A 307 0.66 -4.28 -12.86
C ALA A 307 2.09 -4.78 -13.16
N MET A 308 3.11 -4.07 -12.72
CA MET A 308 4.51 -4.47 -12.90
C MET A 308 4.84 -5.77 -12.16
N SER A 309 4.27 -6.00 -10.98
CA SER A 309 4.47 -7.26 -10.25
C SER A 309 3.94 -8.47 -11.01
N PHE A 310 2.80 -8.34 -11.69
CA PHE A 310 2.27 -9.40 -12.55
C PHE A 310 3.06 -9.58 -13.85
N ILE A 311 3.57 -8.50 -14.42
CA ILE A 311 4.50 -8.59 -15.57
C ILE A 311 5.73 -9.41 -15.14
N ALA A 312 6.33 -9.07 -14.00
CA ALA A 312 7.48 -9.80 -13.48
C ALA A 312 7.16 -11.27 -13.19
N ALA A 313 6.00 -11.55 -12.59
CA ALA A 313 5.55 -12.94 -12.35
C ALA A 313 5.46 -13.74 -13.65
N GLY A 314 4.86 -13.15 -14.69
CA GLY A 314 4.76 -13.79 -15.99
C GLY A 314 6.11 -14.05 -16.65
N VAL A 315 7.00 -13.06 -16.59
CA VAL A 315 8.34 -13.15 -17.22
C VAL A 315 9.23 -14.18 -16.53
N VAL A 316 9.33 -14.17 -15.19
CA VAL A 316 10.23 -15.08 -14.47
C VAL A 316 9.75 -16.55 -14.50
N THR A 317 8.45 -16.77 -14.73
CA THR A 317 7.86 -18.12 -14.88
C THR A 317 7.73 -18.53 -16.35
N ASP A 318 8.25 -17.74 -17.28
CA ASP A 318 8.13 -17.94 -18.74
C ASP A 318 6.70 -18.23 -19.17
N SER A 319 5.79 -17.36 -18.80
CA SER A 319 4.35 -17.53 -18.93
C SER A 319 3.74 -16.51 -19.90
N ALA A 320 2.69 -16.94 -20.60
CA ALA A 320 1.85 -16.07 -21.43
C ALA A 320 0.55 -15.78 -20.64
N ILE A 321 0.52 -14.62 -19.97
CA ILE A 321 -0.64 -14.13 -19.22
C ILE A 321 -1.08 -12.75 -19.74
N THR A 322 -2.34 -12.40 -19.49
CA THR A 322 -2.87 -11.08 -19.81
C THR A 322 -3.11 -10.31 -18.53
N ILE A 323 -2.52 -9.12 -18.44
CA ILE A 323 -2.69 -8.20 -17.32
C ILE A 323 -3.67 -7.13 -17.79
N ARG A 324 -4.88 -7.15 -17.24
CA ARG A 324 -5.97 -6.25 -17.60
C ARG A 324 -5.95 -4.99 -16.76
N ARG A 325 -6.40 -3.89 -17.36
CA ARG A 325 -6.52 -2.57 -16.70
C ARG A 325 -5.18 -2.03 -16.21
N ALA A 326 -4.14 -2.17 -17.03
CA ALA A 326 -2.82 -1.62 -16.70
C ALA A 326 -2.76 -0.13 -17.05
N PRO A 327 -2.32 0.75 -16.12
CA PRO A 327 -2.21 2.19 -16.36
C PRO A 327 -0.97 2.49 -17.19
N ILE A 328 -1.14 2.51 -18.51
CA ILE A 328 -0.04 2.49 -19.48
C ILE A 328 0.90 3.68 -19.36
N GLU A 329 0.40 4.86 -19.06
CA GLU A 329 1.22 6.07 -18.94
C GLU A 329 2.35 5.91 -17.91
N PHE A 330 2.11 5.14 -16.86
CA PHE A 330 3.07 4.89 -15.79
C PHE A 330 3.90 3.60 -15.97
N LEU A 331 3.77 2.96 -17.11
CA LEU A 331 4.48 1.72 -17.50
C LEU A 331 5.22 1.84 -18.84
N GLU A 332 5.07 2.95 -19.55
CA GLU A 332 5.65 3.11 -20.89
C GLU A 332 7.17 2.93 -20.91
N LEU A 333 7.87 3.52 -19.95
CA LEU A 333 9.32 3.41 -19.88
C LEU A 333 9.78 2.00 -19.47
N GLU A 334 9.14 1.42 -18.47
CA GLU A 334 9.40 0.04 -18.02
C GLU A 334 9.20 -0.95 -19.18
N LEU A 335 8.11 -0.82 -19.92
CA LEU A 335 7.83 -1.65 -21.09
C LEU A 335 8.84 -1.41 -22.23
N ALA A 336 9.27 -0.17 -22.44
CA ALA A 336 10.30 0.14 -23.43
C ALA A 336 11.65 -0.53 -23.09
N VAL A 337 12.04 -0.49 -21.81
CA VAL A 337 13.25 -1.17 -21.32
C VAL A 337 13.12 -2.69 -21.53
N LEU A 338 11.99 -3.27 -21.14
CA LEU A 338 11.73 -4.70 -21.28
C LEU A 338 11.69 -5.15 -22.75
N ARG A 339 11.11 -4.33 -23.64
CA ARG A 339 11.14 -4.58 -25.09
C ARG A 339 12.58 -4.57 -25.61
N GLY A 340 13.40 -3.62 -25.15
CA GLY A 340 14.82 -3.57 -25.48
C GLY A 340 15.61 -4.79 -25.01
N MET A 341 15.15 -5.43 -23.92
CA MET A 341 15.69 -6.71 -23.44
C MET A 341 15.17 -7.93 -24.20
N GLY A 342 14.17 -7.79 -25.07
CA GLY A 342 13.60 -8.85 -25.88
C GLY A 342 12.22 -9.33 -25.46
N LEU A 343 11.56 -8.69 -24.48
CA LEU A 343 10.21 -9.05 -24.08
C LEU A 343 9.22 -8.87 -25.23
N GLN A 344 8.46 -9.90 -25.52
CA GLN A 344 7.38 -9.90 -26.50
C GLN A 344 6.04 -9.71 -25.76
N TYR A 345 5.29 -8.72 -26.16
CA TYR A 345 3.95 -8.43 -25.61
C TYR A 345 3.10 -7.66 -26.62
N GLU A 346 1.81 -7.72 -26.43
CA GLU A 346 0.82 -6.94 -27.17
C GLU A 346 0.02 -6.07 -26.22
N LEU A 347 -0.31 -4.86 -26.68
CA LEU A 347 -1.19 -3.93 -25.98
C LEU A 347 -2.53 -3.86 -26.69
N SER A 348 -3.62 -3.87 -25.92
CA SER A 348 -4.95 -3.56 -26.43
C SER A 348 -5.04 -2.09 -26.86
N SER A 349 -6.15 -1.71 -27.48
CA SER A 349 -6.52 -0.29 -27.58
C SER A 349 -6.67 0.32 -26.18
N GLU A 350 -6.36 1.61 -26.08
CA GLU A 350 -6.52 2.35 -24.83
C GLU A 350 -8.01 2.53 -24.47
N TYR A 351 -8.30 2.50 -23.15
CA TYR A 351 -9.61 2.80 -22.61
C TYR A 351 -9.48 3.55 -21.27
N PRO A 352 -10.48 4.36 -20.88
CA PRO A 352 -10.38 5.16 -19.68
C PRO A 352 -10.54 4.32 -18.41
N ALA A 353 -9.83 4.71 -17.35
CA ALA A 353 -10.09 4.23 -16.00
C ALA A 353 -11.43 4.76 -15.47
N ARG A 354 -11.89 4.24 -14.32
CA ARG A 354 -13.14 4.69 -13.70
C ARG A 354 -13.11 6.16 -13.27
N ASN A 355 -11.91 6.72 -13.05
CA ASN A 355 -11.75 8.15 -12.78
C ASN A 355 -11.93 9.02 -14.03
N GLY A 356 -12.06 8.44 -15.22
CA GLY A 356 -12.23 9.14 -16.50
C GLY A 356 -10.98 9.85 -17.03
N GLN A 357 -9.85 9.75 -16.37
CA GLN A 357 -8.62 10.50 -16.68
C GLN A 357 -7.43 9.60 -17.04
N THR A 358 -7.23 8.51 -16.31
CA THR A 358 -6.11 7.61 -16.53
C THR A 358 -6.36 6.70 -17.72
N ARG A 359 -5.36 6.54 -18.58
CA ARG A 359 -5.40 5.64 -19.75
C ARG A 359 -5.02 4.23 -19.34
N LEU A 360 -5.85 3.26 -19.68
CA LEU A 360 -5.64 1.85 -19.40
C LEU A 360 -5.46 1.06 -20.69
N VAL A 361 -4.70 -0.02 -20.60
CA VAL A 361 -4.57 -1.06 -21.63
C VAL A 361 -4.61 -2.44 -20.98
N ASP A 362 -4.87 -3.46 -21.79
CA ASP A 362 -4.60 -4.83 -21.43
C ASP A 362 -3.23 -5.23 -22.04
N ILE A 363 -2.36 -5.81 -21.24
CA ILE A 363 -1.01 -6.23 -21.64
C ILE A 363 -1.02 -7.77 -21.75
N SER A 364 -0.85 -8.29 -22.95
CA SER A 364 -0.73 -9.72 -23.19
C SER A 364 0.74 -10.10 -23.36
N LEU A 365 1.29 -10.82 -22.39
CA LEU A 365 2.68 -11.28 -22.41
C LEU A 365 2.79 -12.54 -23.27
N HIS A 366 3.89 -12.63 -24.02
CA HIS A 366 4.29 -13.82 -24.75
C HIS A 366 5.59 -14.36 -24.16
N LYS A 367 5.79 -15.69 -24.29
CA LYS A 367 7.06 -16.31 -23.93
C LYS A 367 8.20 -15.65 -24.68
N SER A 368 9.25 -15.29 -23.97
CA SER A 368 10.33 -14.48 -24.51
C SER A 368 11.68 -14.96 -24.02
N THR A 369 12.69 -14.81 -24.86
CA THR A 369 14.09 -14.96 -24.47
C THR A 369 14.68 -13.57 -24.27
N LEU A 370 15.09 -13.27 -23.03
CA LEU A 370 15.59 -11.95 -22.64
C LEU A 370 17.12 -11.91 -22.67
N THR A 371 17.63 -10.74 -23.01
CA THR A 371 19.06 -10.39 -22.94
C THR A 371 19.23 -9.21 -22.03
N ALA A 372 20.31 -9.19 -21.24
CA ALA A 372 20.64 -8.09 -20.37
C ALA A 372 20.71 -6.76 -21.14
N PRO A 373 20.20 -5.65 -20.58
CA PRO A 373 20.29 -4.34 -21.24
C PRO A 373 21.74 -3.87 -21.32
N GLN A 374 22.05 -3.03 -22.29
CA GLN A 374 23.38 -2.44 -22.44
C GLN A 374 23.67 -1.43 -21.33
N ASP A 375 22.67 -0.64 -20.98
CA ASP A 375 22.76 0.37 -19.92
C ASP A 375 22.28 -0.20 -18.58
N LYS A 376 22.69 0.47 -17.50
CA LYS A 376 22.23 0.12 -16.15
C LYS A 376 20.73 0.33 -16.01
N LEU A 377 20.11 -0.49 -15.18
CA LEU A 377 18.76 -0.25 -14.68
C LEU A 377 18.85 0.65 -13.44
N HIS A 378 18.17 1.76 -13.47
CA HIS A 378 18.11 2.71 -12.35
C HIS A 378 16.76 3.41 -12.29
N SER A 379 16.38 3.82 -11.10
CA SER A 379 15.14 4.57 -10.89
C SER A 379 15.38 6.07 -11.00
N MET A 380 14.34 6.77 -11.42
CA MET A 380 14.24 8.24 -11.42
C MET A 380 12.82 8.64 -11.08
N PRO A 381 12.59 9.85 -10.53
CA PRO A 381 11.23 10.36 -10.41
C PRO A 381 10.50 10.31 -11.75
N PHE A 382 9.20 10.05 -11.72
CA PHE A 382 8.39 10.01 -12.95
C PHE A 382 8.67 11.26 -13.84
N PRO A 383 8.82 11.13 -15.16
CA PRO A 383 8.55 9.95 -16.00
C PRO A 383 9.71 8.94 -16.12
N GLY A 384 10.71 8.99 -15.26
CA GLY A 384 11.73 7.95 -15.17
C GLY A 384 11.16 6.64 -14.62
N ILE A 385 11.98 5.58 -14.55
CA ILE A 385 11.57 4.30 -13.94
C ILE A 385 11.19 4.54 -12.48
N ASN A 386 9.99 4.11 -12.13
CA ASN A 386 9.52 4.20 -10.76
C ASN A 386 10.41 3.36 -9.84
N MET A 387 10.82 3.93 -8.69
CA MET A 387 11.67 3.23 -7.74
C MET A 387 11.04 1.95 -7.16
N ASP A 388 9.71 1.86 -7.14
CA ASP A 388 9.00 0.65 -6.72
C ASP A 388 8.93 -0.41 -7.82
N ASN A 389 9.16 -0.05 -9.08
CA ASN A 389 9.25 -0.98 -10.21
C ASN A 389 10.67 -1.51 -10.42
N LEU A 390 11.69 -0.79 -9.98
CA LEU A 390 13.08 -1.22 -10.13
C LEU A 390 13.38 -2.60 -9.53
N PRO A 391 12.84 -2.97 -8.36
CA PRO A 391 12.98 -4.33 -7.81
C PRO A 391 12.50 -5.43 -8.76
N PHE A 392 11.39 -5.19 -9.46
CA PHE A 392 10.84 -6.15 -10.43
C PHE A 392 11.68 -6.24 -11.70
N LEU A 393 12.23 -5.12 -12.17
CA LEU A 393 13.18 -5.13 -13.29
C LEU A 393 14.47 -5.89 -12.93
N GLY A 394 14.96 -5.74 -11.71
CA GLY A 394 16.08 -6.51 -11.20
C GLY A 394 15.79 -8.01 -11.12
N LEU A 395 14.59 -8.37 -10.68
CA LEU A 395 14.12 -9.76 -10.72
C LEU A 395 14.08 -10.31 -12.16
N ILE A 396 13.57 -9.55 -13.10
CA ILE A 396 13.54 -9.94 -14.52
C ILE A 396 14.96 -10.11 -15.07
N ALA A 397 15.92 -9.30 -14.65
CA ALA A 397 17.32 -9.43 -15.04
C ALA A 397 17.93 -10.80 -14.65
N THR A 398 17.40 -11.47 -13.63
CA THR A 398 17.85 -12.81 -13.24
C THR A 398 17.58 -13.89 -14.29
N VAL A 399 16.62 -13.68 -15.19
CA VAL A 399 16.27 -14.62 -16.27
C VAL A 399 16.80 -14.16 -17.64
N ALA A 400 17.41 -12.98 -17.72
CA ALA A 400 18.03 -12.46 -18.92
C ALA A 400 19.45 -13.02 -19.12
N THR A 401 19.81 -13.31 -20.33
CA THR A 401 21.18 -13.74 -20.68
C THR A 401 22.14 -12.57 -20.60
N GLY A 402 23.15 -12.67 -19.79
CA GLY A 402 24.19 -11.64 -19.63
C GLY A 402 24.25 -11.06 -18.21
N ARG A 403 24.91 -9.95 -18.08
CA ARG A 403 25.16 -9.28 -16.80
C ARG A 403 24.53 -7.90 -16.80
N THR A 404 23.66 -7.65 -15.84
CA THR A 404 22.89 -6.41 -15.68
C THR A 404 23.38 -5.65 -14.44
N LEU A 405 23.68 -4.37 -14.59
CA LEU A 405 23.91 -3.47 -13.46
C LEU A 405 22.58 -2.87 -13.01
N VAL A 406 22.22 -3.07 -11.75
CA VAL A 406 21.07 -2.43 -11.10
C VAL A 406 21.59 -1.41 -10.10
N HIS A 407 21.17 -0.16 -10.24
CA HIS A 407 21.54 0.94 -9.38
C HIS A 407 20.30 1.52 -8.70
N ASP A 408 20.10 1.17 -7.43
CA ASP A 408 19.01 1.68 -6.60
C ASP A 408 19.55 2.69 -5.59
N TRP A 409 19.53 3.96 -5.99
CA TRP A 409 20.14 5.06 -5.25
C TRP A 409 19.12 5.89 -4.43
N SER A 410 17.84 5.61 -4.58
CA SER A 410 16.76 6.45 -4.03
C SER A 410 16.75 6.55 -2.51
N TYR A 411 17.21 5.51 -1.82
CA TYR A 411 17.35 5.46 -0.37
C TYR A 411 18.59 4.69 0.02
N ASP A 412 19.06 4.91 1.24
CA ASP A 412 20.23 4.22 1.77
C ASP A 412 20.05 2.69 1.74
N ASN A 413 21.08 2.00 1.32
CA ASN A 413 21.19 0.54 1.33
C ASN A 413 20.11 -0.22 0.51
N ARG A 414 19.53 0.42 -0.50
CA ARG A 414 18.38 -0.14 -1.25
C ARG A 414 18.69 -1.38 -2.08
N ALA A 415 19.93 -1.56 -2.56
CA ALA A 415 20.28 -2.69 -3.44
C ALA A 415 20.60 -3.98 -2.69
N ILE A 416 20.79 -3.93 -1.37
CA ILE A 416 21.20 -5.08 -0.57
C ILE A 416 20.22 -6.25 -0.65
N TYR A 417 18.91 -5.98 -0.74
CA TYR A 417 17.90 -7.03 -0.76
C TYR A 417 17.98 -7.97 -1.96
N PHE A 418 18.60 -7.57 -3.07
CA PHE A 418 18.80 -8.47 -4.20
C PHE A 418 19.67 -9.69 -3.84
N THR A 419 20.50 -9.56 -2.80
CA THR A 419 21.33 -10.69 -2.33
C THR A 419 20.51 -11.84 -1.76
N ASP A 420 19.26 -11.63 -1.34
CA ASP A 420 18.36 -12.69 -0.88
C ASP A 420 18.04 -13.68 -2.02
N LEU A 421 18.08 -13.24 -3.28
CA LEU A 421 17.87 -14.10 -4.44
C LEU A 421 18.97 -15.16 -4.62
N THR A 422 20.14 -14.97 -4.01
CA THR A 422 21.24 -15.97 -4.07
C THR A 422 20.85 -17.28 -3.41
N ARG A 423 19.97 -17.25 -2.42
CA ARG A 423 19.44 -18.45 -1.76
C ARG A 423 18.62 -19.32 -2.72
N LEU A 424 18.03 -18.70 -3.73
CA LEU A 424 17.25 -19.35 -4.78
C LEU A 424 18.08 -19.69 -6.03
N GLY A 425 19.38 -19.45 -6.00
CA GLY A 425 20.30 -19.79 -7.08
C GLY A 425 20.72 -18.65 -7.99
N ALA A 426 20.22 -17.42 -7.76
CA ALA A 426 20.62 -16.27 -8.56
C ALA A 426 22.07 -15.84 -8.29
N GLN A 427 22.74 -15.34 -9.32
CA GLN A 427 24.08 -14.79 -9.23
C GLN A 427 24.00 -13.27 -9.08
N VAL A 428 24.15 -12.80 -7.87
CA VAL A 428 24.12 -11.39 -7.49
C VAL A 428 25.44 -11.01 -6.86
N GLU A 429 26.13 -10.05 -7.48
CA GLU A 429 27.39 -9.50 -7.01
C GLU A 429 27.15 -8.07 -6.51
N MET A 430 27.30 -7.84 -5.22
CA MET A 430 27.16 -6.51 -4.64
C MET A 430 28.43 -5.69 -4.86
N VAL A 431 28.30 -4.55 -5.55
CA VAL A 431 29.39 -3.59 -5.74
C VAL A 431 29.48 -2.67 -4.52
N ASP A 432 28.34 -2.15 -4.11
CA ASP A 432 28.14 -1.33 -2.92
C ASP A 432 26.66 -1.43 -2.47
N PRO A 433 26.25 -0.78 -1.38
CA PRO A 433 24.87 -0.86 -0.90
C PRO A 433 23.79 -0.40 -1.88
N HIS A 434 24.16 0.29 -2.96
CA HIS A 434 23.26 0.85 -3.96
C HIS A 434 23.35 0.17 -5.33
N ARG A 435 24.42 -0.60 -5.59
CA ARG A 435 24.68 -1.20 -6.90
C ARG A 435 24.95 -2.69 -6.81
N VAL A 436 24.26 -3.43 -7.62
CA VAL A 436 24.49 -4.87 -7.79
C VAL A 436 24.60 -5.23 -9.27
N TYR A 437 25.44 -6.23 -9.57
CA TYR A 437 25.40 -6.94 -10.83
C TYR A 437 24.59 -8.21 -10.69
N ILE A 438 23.68 -8.44 -11.62
CA ILE A 438 22.87 -9.65 -11.72
C ILE A 438 23.26 -10.36 -13.00
N SER A 439 23.68 -11.60 -12.87
CA SER A 439 24.07 -12.45 -14.02
C SER A 439 23.03 -13.56 -14.23
N GLY A 440 22.56 -13.72 -15.44
CA GLY A 440 21.55 -14.72 -15.82
C GLY A 440 21.87 -15.43 -17.12
N PRO A 441 21.04 -16.40 -17.52
CA PRO A 441 19.83 -16.84 -16.82
C PRO A 441 20.11 -17.69 -15.57
N THR A 442 19.23 -17.56 -14.58
CA THR A 442 19.37 -18.26 -13.31
C THR A 442 18.86 -19.72 -13.40
N ARG A 443 19.63 -20.63 -12.84
CA ARG A 443 19.15 -21.97 -12.49
C ARG A 443 18.51 -21.90 -11.11
N TRP A 444 17.21 -21.74 -11.09
CA TRP A 444 16.46 -21.63 -9.85
C TRP A 444 16.48 -22.93 -9.04
N LYS A 445 16.54 -22.79 -7.73
CA LYS A 445 16.39 -23.88 -6.76
C LYS A 445 15.46 -23.44 -5.63
N PRO A 446 14.67 -24.36 -5.05
CA PRO A 446 13.79 -24.01 -3.93
C PRO A 446 14.61 -23.66 -2.69
N ALA A 447 14.04 -22.83 -1.83
CA ALA A 447 14.68 -22.42 -0.58
C ALA A 447 13.65 -22.13 0.52
N ASP A 448 14.12 -22.14 1.76
CA ASP A 448 13.41 -21.68 2.95
C ASP A 448 14.03 -20.34 3.35
N VAL A 449 13.26 -19.27 3.23
CA VAL A 449 13.73 -17.88 3.42
C VAL A 449 12.77 -17.14 4.32
N VAL A 450 13.32 -16.39 5.28
CA VAL A 450 12.54 -15.39 6.03
C VAL A 450 12.34 -14.18 5.12
N ALA A 451 11.09 -13.72 5.01
CA ALA A 451 10.76 -12.58 4.17
C ALA A 451 11.57 -11.35 4.60
N PRO A 452 12.12 -10.59 3.65
CA PRO A 452 12.75 -9.31 3.96
C PRO A 452 11.81 -8.37 4.72
N PRO A 453 12.34 -7.43 5.52
CA PRO A 453 11.50 -6.54 6.35
C PRO A 453 10.82 -5.42 5.56
N ALA A 454 10.74 -5.54 4.24
CA ALA A 454 10.14 -4.56 3.35
C ALA A 454 9.26 -5.23 2.29
N LEU A 455 8.23 -4.50 1.85
CA LEU A 455 7.19 -5.00 0.95
C LEU A 455 7.75 -5.49 -0.39
N ARG A 456 8.43 -4.62 -1.13
CA ARG A 456 8.90 -4.95 -2.50
C ARG A 456 9.93 -6.07 -2.52
N PRO A 457 10.97 -6.05 -1.65
CA PRO A 457 11.89 -7.18 -1.52
C PRO A 457 11.20 -8.52 -1.22
N SER A 458 10.19 -8.52 -0.34
CA SER A 458 9.44 -9.73 -0.01
C SER A 458 8.68 -10.28 -1.22
N VAL A 459 8.05 -9.42 -2.01
CA VAL A 459 7.35 -9.81 -3.24
C VAL A 459 8.33 -10.32 -4.29
N VAL A 460 9.50 -9.70 -4.45
CA VAL A 460 10.55 -10.16 -5.36
C VAL A 460 10.99 -11.59 -5.03
N VAL A 461 11.23 -11.89 -3.76
CA VAL A 461 11.59 -13.26 -3.31
C VAL A 461 10.45 -14.24 -3.57
N MET A 462 9.21 -13.85 -3.29
CA MET A 462 8.01 -14.66 -3.56
C MET A 462 7.89 -15.04 -5.03
N LEU A 463 8.06 -14.08 -5.93
CA LEU A 463 7.99 -14.30 -7.37
C LEU A 463 9.14 -15.18 -7.88
N ALA A 464 10.34 -15.02 -7.32
CA ALA A 464 11.47 -15.91 -7.61
C ALA A 464 11.17 -17.37 -7.18
N MET A 465 10.49 -17.57 -6.05
CA MET A 465 10.06 -18.89 -5.60
C MET A 465 9.04 -19.54 -6.55
N LEU A 466 8.19 -18.75 -7.22
CA LEU A 466 7.30 -19.26 -8.27
C LEU A 466 8.08 -19.85 -9.45
N ALA A 467 9.22 -19.27 -9.78
CA ALA A 467 10.09 -19.74 -10.86
C ALA A 467 10.94 -20.97 -10.44
N ALA A 468 11.19 -21.15 -9.15
CA ALA A 468 12.05 -22.19 -8.62
C ALA A 468 11.32 -23.56 -8.60
N PRO A 469 11.81 -24.59 -9.34
CA PRO A 469 11.18 -25.90 -9.32
C PRO A 469 11.27 -26.54 -7.94
N GLY A 470 10.15 -26.98 -7.40
CA GLY A 470 10.06 -27.62 -6.10
C GLY A 470 9.40 -26.75 -5.04
N ARG A 471 9.53 -27.19 -3.79
CA ARG A 471 8.85 -26.59 -2.65
C ARG A 471 9.75 -25.55 -1.97
N SER A 472 9.32 -24.30 -1.98
CA SER A 472 9.92 -23.20 -1.22
C SER A 472 9.01 -22.77 -0.05
N ILE A 473 9.62 -22.18 0.97
CA ILE A 473 8.90 -21.58 2.10
C ILE A 473 9.34 -20.15 2.25
N LEU A 474 8.41 -19.23 2.18
CA LEU A 474 8.63 -17.82 2.53
C LEU A 474 8.02 -17.56 3.91
N ARG A 475 8.88 -17.33 4.91
CA ARG A 475 8.46 -17.15 6.30
C ARG A 475 8.19 -15.71 6.63
N ASP A 476 7.19 -15.49 7.49
CA ASP A 476 6.82 -14.17 8.00
C ASP A 476 6.43 -13.18 6.89
N VAL A 477 5.39 -13.55 6.14
CA VAL A 477 4.92 -12.77 4.97
C VAL A 477 4.02 -11.58 5.33
N TYR A 478 4.06 -11.12 6.59
CA TYR A 478 3.26 -10.00 7.06
C TYR A 478 3.37 -8.77 6.14
N ASN A 479 4.58 -8.44 5.69
CA ASN A 479 4.80 -7.29 4.83
C ASN A 479 4.09 -7.40 3.47
N ILE A 480 3.93 -8.60 2.92
CA ILE A 480 3.19 -8.81 1.66
C ILE A 480 1.70 -8.58 1.91
N ASN A 481 1.14 -9.22 2.93
CA ASN A 481 -0.28 -9.10 3.27
C ASN A 481 -0.67 -7.67 3.71
N ARG A 482 0.30 -6.92 4.25
CA ARG A 482 0.11 -5.51 4.60
C ARG A 482 -0.06 -4.61 3.39
N GLY A 483 0.61 -4.91 2.27
CA GLY A 483 0.72 -4.01 1.12
C GLY A 483 0.08 -4.51 -0.17
N TYR A 484 -0.30 -5.77 -0.25
CA TYR A 484 -1.04 -6.36 -1.37
C TYR A 484 -2.31 -7.04 -0.86
N GLU A 485 -3.42 -6.75 -1.50
CA GLU A 485 -4.68 -7.39 -1.17
C GLU A 485 -4.76 -8.77 -1.84
N ASP A 486 -4.81 -9.82 -1.00
CA ASP A 486 -5.05 -11.21 -1.42
C ASP A 486 -4.11 -11.71 -2.53
N PHE A 487 -2.84 -11.30 -2.47
CA PHE A 487 -1.90 -11.48 -3.58
C PHE A 487 -1.61 -12.97 -3.89
N ALA A 488 -1.45 -13.81 -2.87
CA ALA A 488 -1.21 -15.23 -3.05
C ALA A 488 -2.38 -15.93 -3.77
N ASN A 489 -3.62 -15.68 -3.35
CA ASN A 489 -4.79 -16.27 -3.99
C ASN A 489 -4.97 -15.74 -5.42
N ARG A 490 -4.67 -14.49 -5.67
CA ARG A 490 -4.72 -13.91 -7.02
C ARG A 490 -3.70 -14.54 -7.96
N LEU A 491 -2.48 -14.83 -7.48
CA LEU A 491 -1.50 -15.62 -8.25
C LEU A 491 -2.00 -17.06 -8.46
N ASN A 492 -2.67 -17.66 -7.47
CA ASN A 492 -3.27 -18.98 -7.62
C ASN A 492 -4.36 -19.02 -8.71
N THR A 493 -5.09 -17.93 -8.94
CA THR A 493 -6.04 -17.87 -10.08
C THR A 493 -5.33 -17.93 -11.43
N LEU A 494 -4.05 -17.58 -11.48
CA LEU A 494 -3.21 -17.72 -12.67
C LEU A 494 -2.52 -19.10 -12.77
N GLY A 495 -2.81 -20.01 -11.85
CA GLY A 495 -2.24 -21.36 -11.85
C GLY A 495 -1.00 -21.52 -10.96
N ALA A 496 -0.66 -20.55 -10.13
CA ALA A 496 0.34 -20.74 -9.08
C ALA A 496 -0.17 -21.72 -8.02
N ASP A 497 0.74 -22.32 -7.28
CA ASP A 497 0.45 -23.21 -6.16
C ASP A 497 1.10 -22.64 -4.89
N ILE A 498 0.33 -21.80 -4.20
CA ILE A 498 0.73 -21.10 -2.99
C ILE A 498 -0.26 -21.44 -1.88
N GLU A 499 0.24 -22.05 -0.82
CA GLU A 499 -0.51 -22.36 0.39
C GLU A 499 -0.10 -21.40 1.53
N THR A 500 -1.08 -20.86 2.23
CA THR A 500 -0.83 -20.05 3.42
C THR A 500 -0.86 -20.93 4.66
N THR A 501 0.22 -20.91 5.43
CA THR A 501 0.35 -21.65 6.68
C THR A 501 0.65 -20.71 7.86
N TRP A 502 0.34 -21.14 9.07
CA TRP A 502 0.56 -20.36 10.29
C TRP A 502 1.46 -21.14 11.24
N GLU A 503 2.48 -20.49 11.79
CA GLU A 503 3.26 -20.97 12.93
C GLU A 503 2.71 -20.30 14.19
N TYR A 504 2.27 -21.10 15.14
CA TYR A 504 1.76 -20.64 16.43
C TYR A 504 2.87 -20.46 17.47
#